data_f9f83eeb689bffe54c59c44a63335644
#
_entry.id   f9f83eeb689bffe54c59c44a63335644
#
_cell.length_a   1.000
_cell.length_b   1.000
_cell.length_c   1.000
_cell.angle_alpha   90.00
_cell.angle_beta   90.00
_cell.angle_gamma   90.00
#
_symmetry.space_group_name_H-M   'P 1'
#
loop_
_entity.id
_entity.type
_entity.pdbx_description
1 polymer ?
#
loop_
_entity_poly.entity_id
_entity_poly.type
_entity_poly.pdbx_seq_one_letter_code
_entity_poly.pdbx_strand_id
1 'polypeptide(L)'
;MAVLWIYQKEHSNLISLQQKELSYKKQLIVELLKPMIANLYYWEQYHFNAGDFNPDTNTHLDKEIGDFLIGMDSYRQFRLINLSGTEVFRLDRKVNGQIVKSVAFQDKSNRDYIQMTKDLRKNQIYLSPLDLNQENGIIELPYKPMIRGVAPILDSLGNKLGVVVINFGASKLLDLLKKDNQYPFMLLDRSGNYLVSKETIKEFAHVIPNSQKFTFKEDRPQVWDSLNTEGSISLLQDGDLWVKTELDFKNEMSQTPLLKLKLADIKTTNKWVLLKHIDSKLINAGIKREIFAVLLINALVILAIFCMSFLETKSENSKREYFRNLELMNRELAVKSSELENKNHALAIIQNKLEVRNAQLLEYNNIVAHNLRAPTTSVSALVSMLTESKDFEEAKGYFSKLHKVTHAVNTLVDDLLTYVRILNEDHQLGLENIVLEPLIMASLDLYVESFDKETIEVKTDFRGWKEIKFSKIYMQSVIQNLLSNAIKYRGPNNKSVIHIRSLLENNKKVLVFEDNGVGMDLNRHGRDIFKLYKRFHRELSGKGMGLFLVKTQLESLNANIEVTSELGKGTKFKITFDSYE
;
A
#
# COMPACT_ATOMS: atom_id res chain seq x y z
N MET A 1 12.87 32.49 -17.53
CA MET A 1 12.03 31.30 -17.79
C MET A 1 12.66 30.02 -17.25
N ALA A 2 13.90 29.66 -17.60
CA ALA A 2 14.55 28.41 -17.13
C ALA A 2 14.65 28.30 -15.60
N VAL A 3 15.00 29.36 -14.88
CA VAL A 3 15.09 29.37 -13.41
C VAL A 3 13.73 29.14 -12.77
N LEU A 4 12.67 29.77 -13.31
CA LEU A 4 11.31 29.58 -12.81
C LEU A 4 10.83 28.14 -13.05
N TRP A 5 11.18 27.57 -14.21
CA TRP A 5 10.85 26.19 -14.53
C TRP A 5 11.59 25.19 -13.61
N ILE A 6 12.89 25.39 -13.34
CA ILE A 6 13.67 24.59 -12.39
C ILE A 6 13.02 24.66 -11.00
N TYR A 7 12.65 25.85 -10.56
CA TYR A 7 11.99 26.07 -9.28
C TYR A 7 10.67 25.28 -9.18
N GLN A 8 9.80 25.43 -10.17
CA GLN A 8 8.50 24.73 -10.18
C GLN A 8 8.67 23.20 -10.26
N LYS A 9 9.60 22.73 -11.07
CA LYS A 9 9.89 21.30 -11.21
C LYS A 9 10.40 20.69 -9.91
N GLU A 10 11.36 21.33 -9.25
CA GLU A 10 11.90 20.86 -7.97
C GLU A 10 10.82 20.84 -6.88
N HIS A 11 10.01 21.90 -6.79
CA HIS A 11 8.89 21.92 -5.87
C HIS A 11 7.89 20.79 -6.12
N SER A 12 7.49 20.59 -7.36
CA SER A 12 6.55 19.52 -7.73
C SER A 12 7.11 18.14 -7.40
N ASN A 13 8.38 17.90 -7.68
CA ASN A 13 9.06 16.65 -7.38
C ASN A 13 9.12 16.39 -5.87
N LEU A 14 9.50 17.41 -5.08
CA LEU A 14 9.54 17.31 -3.63
C LEU A 14 8.16 17.02 -3.05
N ILE A 15 7.13 17.72 -3.48
CA ILE A 15 5.75 17.48 -3.05
C ILE A 15 5.36 16.03 -3.34
N SER A 16 5.54 15.58 -4.58
CA SER A 16 5.18 14.22 -5.01
C SER A 16 5.91 13.14 -4.20
N LEU A 17 7.22 13.34 -3.97
CA LEU A 17 8.04 12.41 -3.18
C LEU A 17 7.54 12.34 -1.73
N GLN A 18 7.31 13.50 -1.10
CA GLN A 18 6.83 13.53 0.29
C GLN A 18 5.41 12.99 0.43
N GLN A 19 4.54 13.22 -0.54
CA GLN A 19 3.20 12.63 -0.55
C GLN A 19 3.23 11.11 -0.61
N LYS A 20 4.11 10.54 -1.44
CA LYS A 20 4.29 9.08 -1.51
C LYS A 20 4.76 8.53 -0.16
N GLU A 21 5.71 9.19 0.47
CA GLU A 21 6.22 8.77 1.77
C GLU A 21 5.14 8.89 2.87
N LEU A 22 4.40 9.99 2.91
CA LEU A 22 3.30 10.18 3.86
C LEU A 22 2.18 9.15 3.62
N SER A 23 1.88 8.85 2.36
CA SER A 23 0.89 7.82 2.00
C SER A 23 1.33 6.43 2.45
N TYR A 24 2.61 6.10 2.28
CA TYR A 24 3.17 4.85 2.80
C TYR A 24 3.05 4.77 4.34
N LYS A 25 3.42 5.85 5.06
CA LYS A 25 3.29 5.91 6.52
C LYS A 25 1.82 5.79 6.96
N LYS A 26 0.91 6.44 6.27
CA LYS A 26 -0.53 6.31 6.47
C LYS A 26 -0.98 4.85 6.32
N GLN A 27 -0.57 4.19 5.24
CA GLN A 27 -0.90 2.79 5.00
C GLN A 27 -0.32 1.87 6.08
N LEU A 28 0.91 2.10 6.51
CA LEU A 28 1.56 1.36 7.60
C LEU A 28 0.75 1.44 8.90
N ILE A 29 0.27 2.64 9.27
CA ILE A 29 -0.58 2.83 10.45
C ILE A 29 -1.84 1.97 10.34
N VAL A 30 -2.51 2.06 9.20
CA VAL A 30 -3.77 1.35 8.94
C VAL A 30 -3.55 -0.17 9.02
N GLU A 31 -2.51 -0.69 8.35
CA GLU A 31 -2.24 -2.14 8.34
C GLU A 31 -1.88 -2.69 9.73
N LEU A 32 -1.17 -1.92 10.55
CA LEU A 32 -0.83 -2.35 11.91
C LEU A 32 -2.04 -2.34 12.86
N LEU A 33 -3.04 -1.51 12.60
CA LEU A 33 -4.22 -1.39 13.46
C LEU A 33 -5.42 -2.22 12.98
N LYS A 34 -5.48 -2.62 11.70
CA LYS A 34 -6.56 -3.46 11.17
C LYS A 34 -6.83 -4.74 11.97
N PRO A 35 -5.81 -5.51 12.41
CA PRO A 35 -6.06 -6.73 13.18
C PRO A 35 -6.82 -6.47 14.47
N MET A 36 -6.68 -5.28 15.06
CA MET A 36 -7.37 -4.93 16.30
C MET A 36 -8.90 -4.95 16.15
N ILE A 37 -9.41 -4.52 15.01
CA ILE A 37 -10.85 -4.53 14.71
C ILE A 37 -11.37 -5.96 14.63
N ALA A 38 -10.64 -6.83 13.93
CA ALA A 38 -11.03 -8.23 13.80
C ALA A 38 -11.01 -8.95 15.17
N ASN A 39 -9.99 -8.66 15.97
CA ASN A 39 -9.85 -9.25 17.29
C ASN A 39 -10.93 -8.74 18.27
N LEU A 40 -11.28 -7.45 18.20
CA LEU A 40 -12.38 -6.92 19.01
C LEU A 40 -13.72 -7.51 18.61
N TYR A 41 -13.96 -7.67 17.31
CA TYR A 41 -15.16 -8.35 16.83
C TYR A 41 -15.18 -9.82 17.25
N TYR A 42 -14.05 -10.54 17.18
CA TYR A 42 -13.96 -11.91 17.69
C TYR A 42 -14.36 -11.99 19.16
N TRP A 43 -13.79 -11.12 20.00
CA TRP A 43 -14.09 -11.11 21.43
C TRP A 43 -15.49 -10.63 21.75
N GLU A 44 -16.10 -9.78 20.94
CA GLU A 44 -17.51 -9.42 21.06
C GLU A 44 -18.44 -10.63 20.80
N GLN A 45 -18.06 -11.47 19.81
CA GLN A 45 -18.84 -12.68 19.50
C GLN A 45 -18.50 -13.86 20.42
N TYR A 46 -17.46 -13.74 21.24
CA TYR A 46 -17.10 -14.74 22.22
C TYR A 46 -18.21 -14.89 23.27
N HIS A 47 -18.48 -16.13 23.65
CA HIS A 47 -19.61 -16.45 24.55
C HIS A 47 -19.25 -16.18 26.02
N PHE A 48 -19.13 -14.91 26.39
CA PHE A 48 -19.03 -14.53 27.78
C PHE A 48 -20.36 -14.73 28.50
N ASN A 49 -20.27 -15.10 29.75
CA ASN A 49 -21.43 -15.25 30.66
C ASN A 49 -21.28 -14.31 31.87
N ALA A 50 -22.33 -14.17 32.67
CA ALA A 50 -22.29 -13.27 33.81
C ALA A 50 -21.21 -13.66 34.85
N GLY A 51 -20.85 -14.95 34.95
CA GLY A 51 -19.77 -15.43 35.82
C GLY A 51 -18.39 -14.93 35.41
N ASP A 52 -18.16 -14.63 34.15
CA ASP A 52 -16.89 -14.08 33.65
C ASP A 52 -16.66 -12.65 34.15
N PHE A 53 -17.72 -11.97 34.56
CA PHE A 53 -17.67 -10.65 35.17
C PHE A 53 -17.55 -10.68 36.69
N ASN A 54 -17.33 -11.86 37.24
CA ASN A 54 -16.97 -12.04 38.67
C ASN A 54 -15.50 -12.47 38.74
N PRO A 55 -14.64 -11.71 39.44
CA PRO A 55 -13.23 -12.03 39.57
C PRO A 55 -12.91 -13.41 40.15
N ASP A 56 -13.80 -13.94 40.99
CA ASP A 56 -13.60 -15.22 41.65
C ASP A 56 -13.87 -16.42 40.73
N THR A 57 -14.59 -16.24 39.62
CA THR A 57 -15.03 -17.34 38.73
C THR A 57 -14.42 -17.29 37.33
N ASN A 58 -13.72 -16.22 36.97
CA ASN A 58 -13.21 -15.99 35.63
C ASN A 58 -11.82 -16.58 35.34
N THR A 59 -11.31 -17.47 36.18
CA THR A 59 -9.97 -18.04 36.08
C THR A 59 -9.74 -18.86 34.81
N HIS A 60 -10.80 -19.43 34.22
CA HIS A 60 -10.74 -20.19 32.98
C HIS A 60 -10.31 -19.32 31.79
N LEU A 61 -10.56 -18.00 31.84
CA LEU A 61 -10.14 -17.04 30.81
C LEU A 61 -8.62 -16.79 30.78
N ASP A 62 -7.91 -17.14 31.85
CA ASP A 62 -6.48 -16.82 32.00
C ASP A 62 -5.64 -17.45 30.87
N LYS A 63 -5.94 -18.72 30.53
CA LYS A 63 -5.21 -19.42 29.48
C LYS A 63 -5.59 -18.89 28.10
N GLU A 64 -6.87 -18.80 27.80
CA GLU A 64 -7.36 -18.46 26.45
C GLU A 64 -6.97 -17.02 26.05
N ILE A 65 -7.20 -16.06 26.95
CA ILE A 65 -6.81 -14.68 26.73
C ILE A 65 -5.29 -14.52 26.82
N GLY A 66 -4.62 -15.32 27.65
CA GLY A 66 -3.18 -15.37 27.73
C GLY A 66 -2.55 -15.81 26.41
N ASP A 67 -3.00 -16.90 25.84
CA ASP A 67 -2.54 -17.43 24.54
C ASP A 67 -2.82 -16.42 23.41
N PHE A 68 -3.99 -15.80 23.42
CA PHE A 68 -4.30 -14.70 22.50
C PHE A 68 -3.31 -13.53 22.63
N LEU A 69 -3.03 -13.07 23.84
CA LEU A 69 -2.05 -12.00 24.05
C LEU A 69 -0.66 -12.43 23.61
N ILE A 70 -0.23 -13.67 23.88
CA ILE A 70 1.08 -14.19 23.44
C ILE A 70 1.21 -14.08 21.92
N GLY A 71 0.16 -14.43 21.17
CA GLY A 71 0.15 -14.35 19.70
C GLY A 71 0.16 -12.92 19.15
N MET A 72 -0.17 -11.91 19.96
CA MET A 72 -0.36 -10.51 19.53
C MET A 72 0.65 -9.56 20.18
N ASP A 73 1.88 -9.51 19.65
CA ASP A 73 3.01 -8.76 20.25
C ASP A 73 2.72 -7.26 20.51
N SER A 74 1.83 -6.65 19.74
CA SER A 74 1.46 -5.24 19.90
C SER A 74 0.46 -4.99 21.03
N TYR A 75 -0.21 -6.03 21.56
CA TYR A 75 -1.16 -5.84 22.63
C TYR A 75 -0.49 -5.90 23.98
N ARG A 76 -0.75 -4.89 24.80
CA ARG A 76 -0.16 -4.72 26.12
C ARG A 76 -1.06 -5.18 27.26
N GLN A 77 -2.37 -5.03 27.06
CA GLN A 77 -3.34 -5.35 28.10
C GLN A 77 -4.63 -5.85 27.46
N PHE A 78 -5.27 -6.79 28.15
CA PHE A 78 -6.65 -7.20 27.89
C PHE A 78 -7.43 -7.07 29.17
N ARG A 79 -8.61 -6.46 29.09
CA ARG A 79 -9.46 -6.20 30.27
C ARG A 79 -10.90 -6.54 29.96
N LEU A 80 -11.60 -7.08 30.98
CA LEU A 80 -13.05 -7.04 31.04
C LEU A 80 -13.44 -6.00 32.07
N ILE A 81 -14.38 -5.16 31.70
CA ILE A 81 -14.87 -4.05 32.54
C ILE A 81 -16.39 -4.20 32.60
N ASN A 82 -16.93 -4.21 33.81
CA ASN A 82 -18.36 -4.34 34.04
C ASN A 82 -19.13 -3.04 33.75
N LEU A 83 -20.44 -3.07 33.92
CA LEU A 83 -21.32 -1.92 33.65
C LEU A 83 -21.06 -0.73 34.56
N SER A 84 -20.51 -0.93 35.76
CA SER A 84 -20.13 0.16 36.65
C SER A 84 -18.81 0.86 36.24
N GLY A 85 -18.10 0.30 35.28
CA GLY A 85 -16.80 0.80 34.84
C GLY A 85 -15.60 0.22 35.60
N THR A 86 -15.83 -0.82 36.42
CA THR A 86 -14.79 -1.47 37.22
C THR A 86 -14.18 -2.64 36.43
N GLU A 87 -12.88 -2.77 36.47
CA GLU A 87 -12.17 -3.94 35.94
C GLU A 87 -12.61 -5.18 36.74
N VAL A 88 -12.87 -6.28 36.04
CA VAL A 88 -13.21 -7.59 36.65
C VAL A 88 -12.24 -8.67 36.19
N PHE A 89 -11.54 -8.41 35.11
CA PHE A 89 -10.47 -9.27 34.58
C PHE A 89 -9.41 -8.39 33.91
N ARG A 90 -8.14 -8.73 34.12
CA ARG A 90 -7.04 -8.01 33.48
C ARG A 90 -5.82 -8.91 33.32
N LEU A 91 -5.32 -9.01 32.10
CA LEU A 91 -4.00 -9.54 31.79
C LEU A 91 -3.10 -8.43 31.22
N ASP A 92 -1.90 -8.36 31.71
CA ASP A 92 -0.87 -7.41 31.32
C ASP A 92 0.31 -8.13 30.65
N ARG A 93 0.78 -7.63 29.53
CA ARG A 93 2.06 -8.04 28.96
C ARG A 93 3.17 -7.16 29.55
N LYS A 94 4.08 -7.77 30.25
CA LYS A 94 5.29 -7.13 30.77
C LYS A 94 6.30 -6.85 29.66
N VAL A 95 7.30 -6.03 29.94
CA VAL A 95 8.36 -5.65 28.98
C VAL A 95 9.14 -6.88 28.49
N ASN A 96 9.32 -7.88 29.32
CA ASN A 96 9.96 -9.17 28.97
C ASN A 96 9.06 -10.13 28.16
N GLY A 97 7.84 -9.69 27.79
CA GLY A 97 6.87 -10.49 27.04
C GLY A 97 5.98 -11.39 27.88
N GLN A 98 6.27 -11.57 29.17
CA GLN A 98 5.47 -12.39 30.09
C GLN A 98 4.06 -11.81 30.26
N ILE A 99 3.05 -12.66 30.18
CA ILE A 99 1.66 -12.31 30.50
C ILE A 99 1.41 -12.55 31.98
N VAL A 100 0.88 -11.55 32.65
CA VAL A 100 0.63 -11.58 34.10
C VAL A 100 -0.80 -11.14 34.37
N LYS A 101 -1.53 -11.90 35.19
CA LYS A 101 -2.87 -11.52 35.68
C LYS A 101 -2.72 -10.46 36.77
N SER A 102 -3.49 -9.40 36.66
CA SER A 102 -3.59 -8.40 37.72
C SER A 102 -4.53 -8.91 38.81
N VAL A 103 -4.12 -8.72 40.04
CA VAL A 103 -4.98 -8.99 41.23
C VAL A 103 -5.63 -7.73 41.78
N ALA A 104 -5.20 -6.56 41.33
CA ALA A 104 -5.73 -5.25 41.74
C ALA A 104 -6.53 -4.67 40.56
N PHE A 105 -7.85 -4.69 40.69
CA PHE A 105 -8.76 -4.11 39.71
C PHE A 105 -9.01 -2.64 40.02
N GLN A 106 -9.14 -1.85 38.95
CA GLN A 106 -9.29 -0.39 39.03
C GLN A 106 -10.68 0.02 38.56
N ASP A 107 -11.17 1.09 39.17
CA ASP A 107 -12.32 1.82 38.61
C ASP A 107 -11.85 2.66 37.43
N LYS A 108 -12.39 2.37 36.26
CA LYS A 108 -12.17 3.08 35.00
C LYS A 108 -13.38 3.88 34.56
N SER A 109 -14.42 3.96 35.40
CA SER A 109 -15.70 4.63 35.08
C SER A 109 -15.53 6.05 34.58
N ASN A 110 -14.57 6.80 35.14
CA ASN A 110 -14.27 8.18 34.75
C ASN A 110 -13.35 8.33 33.55
N ARG A 111 -12.91 7.23 32.94
CA ARG A 111 -12.06 7.28 31.75
C ARG A 111 -12.89 7.58 30.51
N ASP A 112 -12.42 8.53 29.69
CA ASP A 112 -13.11 8.98 28.47
C ASP A 112 -13.52 7.81 27.59
N TYR A 113 -12.63 6.82 27.38
CA TYR A 113 -12.92 5.67 26.54
C TYR A 113 -14.04 4.79 27.11
N ILE A 114 -14.26 4.75 28.42
CA ILE A 114 -15.40 4.04 29.03
C ILE A 114 -16.67 4.87 28.90
N GLN A 115 -16.60 6.17 29.16
CA GLN A 115 -17.76 7.05 28.99
C GLN A 115 -18.29 7.01 27.55
N MET A 116 -17.39 7.06 26.56
CA MET A 116 -17.74 7.01 25.13
C MET A 116 -18.27 5.64 24.67
N THR A 117 -18.14 4.63 25.52
CA THR A 117 -18.57 3.26 25.17
C THR A 117 -19.85 2.80 25.91
N LYS A 118 -20.45 3.66 26.73
CA LYS A 118 -21.70 3.36 27.46
C LYS A 118 -22.81 2.90 26.51
N ASP A 119 -22.97 3.60 25.40
CA ASP A 119 -24.04 3.40 24.41
C ASP A 119 -23.62 2.49 23.24
N LEU A 120 -22.47 1.80 23.35
CA LEU A 120 -22.07 0.83 22.33
C LEU A 120 -23.10 -0.30 22.25
N ARG A 121 -23.58 -0.50 21.02
CA ARG A 121 -24.48 -1.60 20.67
C ARG A 121 -23.71 -2.77 20.09
N LYS A 122 -24.38 -3.89 19.93
CA LYS A 122 -23.85 -5.05 19.21
C LYS A 122 -23.23 -4.63 17.87
N ASN A 123 -22.10 -5.21 17.55
CA ASN A 123 -21.33 -4.93 16.33
C ASN A 123 -20.76 -3.51 16.26
N GLN A 124 -20.71 -2.77 17.36
CA GLN A 124 -20.05 -1.47 17.41
C GLN A 124 -18.74 -1.56 18.19
N ILE A 125 -17.66 -1.15 17.56
CA ILE A 125 -16.32 -1.14 18.13
C ILE A 125 -15.90 0.33 18.31
N TYR A 126 -15.35 0.64 19.48
CA TYR A 126 -14.78 1.95 19.75
C TYR A 126 -13.25 1.91 19.72
N LEU A 127 -12.63 2.85 19.04
CA LEU A 127 -11.19 3.09 19.10
C LEU A 127 -10.91 4.44 19.77
N SER A 128 -10.21 4.39 20.90
CA SER A 128 -9.83 5.61 21.63
C SER A 128 -8.82 6.45 20.85
N PRO A 129 -8.70 7.75 21.14
CA PRO A 129 -7.53 8.52 20.78
C PRO A 129 -6.24 7.84 21.25
N LEU A 130 -5.14 8.12 20.55
CA LEU A 130 -3.80 7.76 21.01
C LEU A 130 -3.43 8.68 22.16
N ASP A 131 -3.25 8.11 23.34
CA ASP A 131 -2.84 8.83 24.55
C ASP A 131 -1.76 8.06 25.34
N LEU A 132 -1.36 8.58 26.48
CA LEU A 132 -0.44 7.91 27.39
C LEU A 132 -1.18 6.99 28.35
N ASN A 133 -0.61 5.80 28.61
CA ASN A 133 -1.21 4.88 29.57
C ASN A 133 -1.23 5.50 30.97
N GLN A 134 -2.34 5.28 31.67
CA GLN A 134 -2.51 5.72 33.05
C GLN A 134 -2.96 4.54 33.92
N GLU A 135 -2.28 4.39 35.05
CA GLU A 135 -2.66 3.43 36.08
C GLU A 135 -2.93 4.22 37.38
N ASN A 136 -4.05 3.93 38.02
CA ASN A 136 -4.52 4.67 39.21
C ASN A 136 -4.59 6.20 39.02
N GLY A 137 -4.95 6.63 37.79
CA GLY A 137 -5.03 8.06 37.46
C GLY A 137 -3.68 8.73 37.18
N ILE A 138 -2.57 8.02 37.30
CA ILE A 138 -1.20 8.55 37.08
C ILE A 138 -0.66 8.01 35.75
N ILE A 139 -0.05 8.89 34.96
CA ILE A 139 0.63 8.50 33.71
C ILE A 139 1.85 7.64 34.06
N GLU A 140 1.94 6.47 33.44
CA GLU A 140 3.08 5.57 33.64
C GLU A 140 4.36 6.10 33.02
N LEU A 141 5.47 5.92 33.78
CA LEU A 141 6.82 6.17 33.30
C LEU A 141 7.61 4.85 33.16
N PRO A 142 8.40 4.69 32.09
CA PRO A 142 8.49 5.57 30.91
C PRO A 142 7.15 5.66 30.18
N TYR A 143 6.90 6.76 29.48
CA TYR A 143 5.65 6.98 28.75
C TYR A 143 5.30 5.85 27.81
N LYS A 144 4.06 5.38 27.89
CA LYS A 144 3.54 4.26 27.08
C LYS A 144 2.37 4.75 26.22
N PRO A 145 2.61 5.14 24.97
CA PRO A 145 1.55 5.50 24.05
C PRO A 145 0.63 4.30 23.78
N MET A 146 -0.68 4.49 23.88
CA MET A 146 -1.69 3.45 23.77
C MET A 146 -2.87 3.89 22.91
N ILE A 147 -3.38 2.98 22.12
CA ILE A 147 -4.72 3.04 21.53
C ILE A 147 -5.54 1.94 22.19
N ARG A 148 -6.73 2.27 22.66
CA ARG A 148 -7.63 1.30 23.26
C ARG A 148 -8.75 0.96 22.30
N GLY A 149 -8.90 -0.30 22.02
CA GLY A 149 -10.06 -0.82 21.33
C GLY A 149 -11.05 -1.37 22.33
N VAL A 150 -12.31 -1.05 22.16
CA VAL A 150 -13.38 -1.45 23.05
C VAL A 150 -14.53 -2.05 22.25
N ALA A 151 -15.04 -3.19 22.70
CA ALA A 151 -16.27 -3.78 22.17
C ALA A 151 -17.23 -4.13 23.32
N PRO A 152 -18.54 -4.04 23.09
CA PRO A 152 -19.52 -4.44 24.11
C PRO A 152 -19.55 -5.96 24.24
N ILE A 153 -19.83 -6.45 25.43
CA ILE A 153 -20.11 -7.86 25.69
C ILE A 153 -21.59 -7.99 26.08
N LEU A 154 -22.26 -8.86 25.36
CA LEU A 154 -23.69 -9.08 25.53
C LEU A 154 -23.94 -10.52 25.98
N ASP A 155 -24.98 -10.73 26.80
CA ASP A 155 -25.50 -12.06 27.11
C ASP A 155 -26.29 -12.64 25.92
N SER A 156 -26.76 -13.89 26.08
CA SER A 156 -27.58 -14.58 25.08
C SER A 156 -28.92 -13.88 24.79
N LEU A 157 -29.38 -13.02 25.69
CA LEU A 157 -30.61 -12.24 25.57
C LEU A 157 -30.37 -10.85 24.95
N GLY A 158 -29.10 -10.49 24.70
CA GLY A 158 -28.72 -9.19 24.16
C GLY A 158 -28.53 -8.11 25.22
N ASN A 159 -28.57 -8.42 26.50
CA ASN A 159 -28.29 -7.44 27.56
C ASN A 159 -26.77 -7.25 27.66
N LYS A 160 -26.34 -6.02 27.85
CA LYS A 160 -24.93 -5.70 28.02
C LYS A 160 -24.44 -6.19 29.40
N LEU A 161 -23.40 -7.00 29.40
CA LEU A 161 -22.70 -7.44 30.61
C LEU A 161 -21.55 -6.50 30.98
N GLY A 162 -20.91 -5.89 29.98
CA GLY A 162 -19.79 -5.02 30.15
C GLY A 162 -19.11 -4.72 28.81
N VAL A 163 -17.81 -4.50 28.88
CA VAL A 163 -16.99 -4.29 27.68
C VAL A 163 -15.66 -5.05 27.76
N VAL A 164 -15.19 -5.52 26.62
CA VAL A 164 -13.81 -5.93 26.45
C VAL A 164 -12.97 -4.72 26.02
N VAL A 165 -11.79 -4.58 26.60
CA VAL A 165 -10.83 -3.54 26.25
C VAL A 165 -9.48 -4.17 25.92
N ILE A 166 -8.99 -3.90 24.71
CA ILE A 166 -7.65 -4.30 24.26
C ILE A 166 -6.79 -3.05 24.13
N ASN A 167 -5.67 -3.01 24.82
CA ASN A 167 -4.70 -1.93 24.73
C ASN A 167 -3.61 -2.27 23.72
N PHE A 168 -3.59 -1.54 22.61
CA PHE A 168 -2.53 -1.59 21.62
C PHE A 168 -1.40 -0.64 22.03
N GLY A 169 -0.20 -1.18 22.22
CA GLY A 169 1.01 -0.39 22.51
C GLY A 169 1.56 0.24 21.24
N ALA A 170 1.44 1.56 21.16
CA ALA A 170 1.79 2.28 19.95
C ALA A 170 3.30 2.65 19.83
N SER A 171 4.13 2.37 20.85
CA SER A 171 5.56 2.76 20.82
C SER A 171 6.26 2.27 19.56
N LYS A 172 6.15 0.97 19.21
CA LYS A 172 6.75 0.41 17.98
C LYS A 172 6.24 1.11 16.71
N LEU A 173 4.95 1.42 16.65
CA LEU A 173 4.36 2.14 15.53
C LEU A 173 4.99 3.55 15.42
N LEU A 174 5.04 4.30 16.53
CA LEU A 174 5.60 5.65 16.54
C LEU A 174 7.10 5.64 16.20
N ASP A 175 7.85 4.65 16.69
CA ASP A 175 9.27 4.48 16.36
C ASP A 175 9.47 4.18 14.86
N LEU A 176 8.61 3.35 14.24
CA LEU A 176 8.65 3.09 12.80
C LEU A 176 8.36 4.35 11.99
N LEU A 177 7.42 5.19 12.45
CA LEU A 177 7.10 6.45 11.79
C LEU A 177 8.24 7.48 11.89
N LYS A 178 9.04 7.41 12.97
CA LYS A 178 10.21 8.27 13.18
C LYS A 178 11.44 7.85 12.37
N LYS A 179 11.49 6.60 11.90
CA LYS A 179 12.63 6.09 11.11
C LYS A 179 12.69 6.69 9.71
N ASP A 180 13.92 6.78 9.19
CA ASP A 180 14.24 7.10 7.80
C ASP A 180 13.59 8.40 7.27
N ASN A 181 13.52 9.41 8.14
CA ASN A 181 13.00 10.71 7.75
C ASN A 181 14.14 11.64 7.33
N GLN A 182 14.28 11.86 6.02
CA GLN A 182 15.18 12.89 5.48
C GLN A 182 14.77 14.29 5.95
N TYR A 183 13.47 14.53 6.11
CA TYR A 183 12.90 15.79 6.57
C TYR A 183 12.09 15.59 7.86
N PRO A 184 11.99 16.59 8.73
CA PRO A 184 11.21 16.51 9.94
C PRO A 184 9.78 16.01 9.68
N PHE A 185 9.44 14.89 10.34
CA PHE A 185 8.11 14.30 10.31
C PHE A 185 7.38 14.63 11.61
N MET A 186 6.13 14.97 11.49
CA MET A 186 5.23 15.20 12.61
C MET A 186 3.94 14.43 12.42
N LEU A 187 3.45 13.87 13.51
CA LEU A 187 2.12 13.30 13.61
C LEU A 187 1.33 14.14 14.60
N LEU A 188 0.23 14.68 14.14
CA LEU A 188 -0.65 15.54 14.94
C LEU A 188 -2.02 14.89 15.09
N ASP A 189 -2.70 15.15 16.20
CA ASP A 189 -4.12 14.88 16.33
C ASP A 189 -4.97 15.97 15.65
N ARG A 190 -6.29 15.80 15.71
CA ARG A 190 -7.26 16.76 15.14
C ARG A 190 -7.13 18.18 15.74
N SER A 191 -6.67 18.29 16.96
CA SER A 191 -6.53 19.57 17.68
C SER A 191 -5.18 20.24 17.44
N GLY A 192 -4.27 19.56 16.71
CA GLY A 192 -2.90 20.02 16.47
C GLY A 192 -1.93 19.65 17.58
N ASN A 193 -2.30 18.75 18.51
CA ASN A 193 -1.36 18.25 19.50
C ASN A 193 -0.34 17.32 18.86
N TYR A 194 0.90 17.40 19.31
CA TYR A 194 1.98 16.54 18.81
C TYR A 194 1.90 15.14 19.40
N LEU A 195 1.73 14.15 18.53
CA LEU A 195 1.87 12.72 18.83
C LEU A 195 3.26 12.21 18.48
N VAL A 196 3.86 12.76 17.41
CA VAL A 196 5.26 12.60 17.02
C VAL A 196 5.81 13.96 16.64
N SER A 197 7.00 14.29 17.14
CA SER A 197 7.73 15.51 16.82
C SER A 197 9.23 15.25 16.80
N LYS A 198 10.00 16.10 16.11
CA LYS A 198 11.46 16.15 16.22
C LYS A 198 11.89 16.52 17.64
N GLU A 199 11.12 17.39 18.30
CA GLU A 199 11.32 17.81 19.67
C GLU A 199 10.46 16.94 20.58
N THR A 200 11.07 15.92 21.20
CA THR A 200 10.35 14.92 22.02
C THR A 200 9.59 15.54 23.19
N ILE A 201 10.01 16.71 23.68
CA ILE A 201 9.32 17.44 24.77
C ILE A 201 7.90 17.88 24.37
N LYS A 202 7.63 18.03 23.08
CA LYS A 202 6.31 18.39 22.57
C LYS A 202 5.36 17.20 22.47
N GLU A 203 5.91 15.97 22.39
CA GLU A 203 5.10 14.77 22.23
C GLU A 203 4.23 14.52 23.45
N PHE A 204 2.93 14.40 23.24
CA PHE A 204 1.93 14.19 24.29
C PHE A 204 1.90 15.28 25.38
N ALA A 205 2.49 16.45 25.16
CA ALA A 205 2.56 17.52 26.15
C ALA A 205 1.17 17.98 26.64
N HIS A 206 0.13 17.83 25.81
CA HIS A 206 -1.25 18.18 26.15
C HIS A 206 -1.86 17.28 27.25
N VAL A 207 -1.36 16.05 27.42
CA VAL A 207 -1.84 15.10 28.45
C VAL A 207 -0.92 14.98 29.65
N ILE A 208 0.35 15.41 29.56
CA ILE A 208 1.31 15.34 30.64
C ILE A 208 1.00 16.44 31.66
N PRO A 209 0.73 16.09 32.94
CA PRO A 209 0.47 17.08 34.00
C PRO A 209 1.68 18.02 34.20
N ASN A 210 1.41 19.29 34.47
CA ASN A 210 2.42 20.32 34.72
C ASN A 210 3.44 20.53 33.59
N SER A 211 3.20 19.94 32.40
CA SER A 211 3.98 20.23 31.23
C SER A 211 3.52 21.54 30.59
N GLN A 212 4.46 22.27 29.98
CA GLN A 212 4.09 23.33 29.05
C GLN A 212 3.33 22.68 27.90
N LYS A 213 2.14 23.19 27.60
CA LYS A 213 1.34 22.69 26.50
C LYS A 213 1.88 23.24 25.19
N PHE A 214 2.12 22.35 24.25
CA PHE A 214 2.57 22.67 22.90
C PHE A 214 1.56 22.13 21.91
N THR A 215 1.11 22.99 21.02
CA THR A 215 0.30 22.58 19.88
C THR A 215 0.91 23.12 18.58
N PHE A 216 0.80 22.40 17.52
CA PHE A 216 1.24 22.88 16.21
C PHE A 216 0.49 24.13 15.78
N LYS A 217 -0.78 24.25 16.20
CA LYS A 217 -1.61 25.42 15.96
C LYS A 217 -1.04 26.68 16.62
N GLU A 218 -0.51 26.56 17.84
CA GLU A 218 0.12 27.67 18.55
C GLU A 218 1.54 27.94 18.04
N ASP A 219 2.29 26.90 17.76
CA ASP A 219 3.67 27.00 17.24
C ASP A 219 3.72 27.58 15.81
N ARG A 220 2.72 27.27 14.99
CA ARG A 220 2.65 27.62 13.56
C ARG A 220 1.21 27.94 13.12
N PRO A 221 0.58 28.98 13.66
CA PRO A 221 -0.85 29.24 13.44
C PRO A 221 -1.19 29.44 11.96
N GLN A 222 -0.39 30.23 11.24
CA GLN A 222 -0.63 30.51 9.83
C GLN A 222 -0.51 29.24 8.95
N VAL A 223 0.46 28.36 9.26
CA VAL A 223 0.63 27.08 8.55
C VAL A 223 -0.56 26.17 8.84
N TRP A 224 -0.98 26.10 10.12
CA TRP A 224 -2.12 25.31 10.53
C TRP A 224 -3.40 25.72 9.81
N ASP A 225 -3.72 27.01 9.83
CA ASP A 225 -4.94 27.53 9.22
C ASP A 225 -4.95 27.32 7.69
N SER A 226 -3.82 27.56 7.04
CA SER A 226 -3.69 27.37 5.59
C SER A 226 -3.77 25.91 5.18
N LEU A 227 -3.18 25.00 5.95
CA LEU A 227 -3.25 23.57 5.68
C LEU A 227 -4.61 22.96 6.01
N ASN A 228 -5.41 23.56 6.89
CA ASN A 228 -6.76 23.09 7.20
C ASN A 228 -7.81 23.52 6.18
N THR A 229 -7.45 24.31 5.19
CA THR A 229 -8.31 24.61 4.05
C THR A 229 -8.61 23.31 3.28
N GLU A 230 -9.85 23.09 2.92
CA GLU A 230 -10.31 21.87 2.28
C GLU A 230 -9.57 21.59 0.95
N GLY A 231 -9.01 20.38 0.82
CA GLY A 231 -8.23 19.97 -0.35
C GLY A 231 -6.75 20.39 -0.35
N SER A 232 -6.29 21.17 0.64
CA SER A 232 -4.87 21.53 0.75
C SER A 232 -4.01 20.32 1.10
N ILE A 233 -3.08 19.96 0.22
CA ILE A 233 -2.11 18.86 0.42
C ILE A 233 -0.68 19.33 0.63
N SER A 234 -0.39 20.58 0.25
CA SER A 234 0.90 21.23 0.45
C SER A 234 0.74 22.73 0.59
N LEU A 235 1.67 23.34 1.28
CA LEU A 235 1.76 24.77 1.50
C LEU A 235 3.21 25.23 1.36
N LEU A 236 3.43 26.29 0.60
CA LEU A 236 4.68 27.03 0.59
C LEU A 236 4.48 28.32 1.40
N GLN A 237 5.18 28.43 2.51
CA GLN A 237 5.10 29.62 3.36
C GLN A 237 6.49 30.04 3.83
N ASP A 238 6.83 31.32 3.63
CA ASP A 238 8.15 31.91 3.96
C ASP A 238 9.32 31.14 3.30
N GLY A 239 9.04 30.48 2.17
CA GLY A 239 9.99 29.62 1.46
C GLY A 239 10.06 28.18 1.98
N ASP A 240 9.49 27.89 3.14
CA ASP A 240 9.38 26.53 3.69
C ASP A 240 8.24 25.78 3.03
N LEU A 241 8.48 24.52 2.69
CA LEU A 241 7.46 23.64 2.13
C LEU A 241 6.92 22.70 3.19
N TRP A 242 5.62 22.72 3.33
CA TRP A 242 4.85 21.85 4.18
C TRP A 242 4.02 20.89 3.33
N VAL A 243 4.06 19.60 3.62
CA VAL A 243 3.27 18.58 2.92
C VAL A 243 2.48 17.78 3.94
N LYS A 244 1.17 17.67 3.74
CA LYS A 244 0.29 16.94 4.65
C LYS A 244 -0.42 15.77 3.98
N THR A 245 -0.78 14.81 4.80
CA THR A 245 -1.76 13.77 4.49
C THR A 245 -2.63 13.55 5.71
N GLU A 246 -3.92 13.47 5.50
CA GLU A 246 -4.87 13.20 6.59
C GLU A 246 -5.18 11.71 6.67
N LEU A 247 -5.30 11.23 7.89
CA LEU A 247 -5.74 9.88 8.21
C LEU A 247 -7.02 9.97 9.05
N ASP A 248 -8.15 9.71 8.42
CA ASP A 248 -9.42 9.52 9.10
C ASP A 248 -9.61 8.01 9.33
N PHE A 249 -9.49 7.59 10.58
CA PHE A 249 -9.56 6.17 10.93
C PHE A 249 -10.88 5.53 10.55
N LYS A 250 -11.99 6.24 10.70
CA LYS A 250 -13.30 5.71 10.36
C LYS A 250 -13.38 5.36 8.88
N ASN A 251 -12.90 6.25 8.03
CA ASN A 251 -12.94 6.05 6.58
C ASN A 251 -11.95 4.98 6.13
N GLU A 252 -10.71 5.02 6.62
CA GLU A 252 -9.66 4.06 6.23
C GLU A 252 -9.97 2.65 6.72
N MET A 253 -10.44 2.50 7.96
CA MET A 253 -10.80 1.21 8.51
C MET A 253 -12.07 0.63 7.91
N SER A 254 -12.93 1.46 7.27
CA SER A 254 -14.12 0.99 6.54
C SER A 254 -13.80 -0.03 5.44
N GLN A 255 -12.54 -0.10 5.02
CA GLN A 255 -12.06 -1.07 4.03
C GLN A 255 -11.80 -2.48 4.61
N THR A 256 -11.84 -2.66 5.93
CA THR A 256 -11.72 -4.00 6.54
C THR A 256 -12.91 -4.88 6.13
N PRO A 257 -12.73 -6.20 5.98
CA PRO A 257 -13.81 -7.10 5.56
C PRO A 257 -15.06 -7.00 6.44
N LEU A 258 -14.89 -6.92 7.76
CA LEU A 258 -15.99 -6.82 8.71
C LEU A 258 -16.84 -5.58 8.50
N LEU A 259 -16.20 -4.44 8.21
CA LEU A 259 -16.92 -3.17 7.98
C LEU A 259 -17.53 -3.10 6.59
N LYS A 260 -16.86 -3.66 5.56
CA LYS A 260 -17.43 -3.80 4.22
C LYS A 260 -18.71 -4.62 4.21
N LEU A 261 -18.72 -5.74 4.95
CA LEU A 261 -19.87 -6.61 5.09
C LEU A 261 -20.90 -6.06 6.07
N LYS A 262 -20.67 -4.86 6.65
CA LYS A 262 -21.51 -4.26 7.69
C LYS A 262 -21.71 -5.17 8.92
N LEU A 263 -20.76 -6.06 9.18
CA LEU A 263 -20.76 -6.92 10.36
C LEU A 263 -20.30 -6.17 11.62
N ALA A 264 -19.55 -5.09 11.43
CA ALA A 264 -19.13 -4.20 12.51
C ALA A 264 -19.25 -2.72 12.07
N ASP A 265 -19.37 -1.80 13.04
CA ASP A 265 -19.29 -0.35 12.87
C ASP A 265 -18.22 0.22 13.80
N ILE A 266 -17.42 1.16 13.33
CA ILE A 266 -16.38 1.80 14.13
C ILE A 266 -16.87 3.15 14.64
N LYS A 267 -16.81 3.31 15.94
CA LYS A 267 -16.93 4.59 16.64
C LYS A 267 -15.52 5.08 16.98
N THR A 268 -15.13 6.18 16.42
CA THR A 268 -13.83 6.82 16.72
C THR A 268 -13.85 8.29 16.35
N THR A 269 -13.11 9.07 17.10
CA THR A 269 -12.83 10.48 16.79
C THR A 269 -11.42 10.67 16.22
N ASN A 270 -10.69 9.56 16.02
CA ASN A 270 -9.32 9.58 15.55
C ASN A 270 -9.22 10.13 14.12
N LYS A 271 -8.68 11.31 14.04
CA LYS A 271 -8.23 11.95 12.81
C LYS A 271 -6.82 12.44 13.06
N TRP A 272 -5.90 11.96 12.26
CA TRP A 272 -4.50 12.35 12.39
C TRP A 272 -4.06 13.11 11.15
N VAL A 273 -3.16 14.06 11.37
CA VAL A 273 -2.46 14.78 10.30
C VAL A 273 -1.00 14.35 10.31
N LEU A 274 -0.60 13.70 9.23
CA LEU A 274 0.79 13.37 8.94
C LEU A 274 1.38 14.54 8.18
N LEU A 275 2.43 15.15 8.73
CA LEU A 275 2.99 16.38 8.23
C LEU A 275 4.51 16.26 8.07
N LYS A 276 5.02 16.79 6.97
CA LYS A 276 6.46 16.98 6.73
C LYS A 276 6.77 18.44 6.51
N HIS A 277 7.92 18.85 7.01
CA HIS A 277 8.48 20.18 6.85
C HIS A 277 9.82 20.12 6.11
N ILE A 278 9.94 20.89 5.06
CA ILE A 278 11.17 21.07 4.31
C ILE A 278 11.58 22.53 4.39
N ASP A 279 12.68 22.74 5.08
CA ASP A 279 13.27 24.09 5.28
C ASP A 279 13.65 24.71 3.93
N SER A 280 13.32 25.98 3.77
CA SER A 280 13.66 26.79 2.61
C SER A 280 15.14 26.75 2.26
N LYS A 281 16.02 26.64 3.26
CA LYS A 281 17.47 26.52 3.02
C LYS A 281 17.83 25.27 2.25
N LEU A 282 17.16 24.15 2.56
CA LEU A 282 17.37 22.87 1.85
C LEU A 282 16.83 22.93 0.42
N ILE A 283 15.64 23.51 0.25
CA ILE A 283 15.04 23.74 -1.08
C ILE A 283 15.95 24.63 -1.90
N ASN A 284 16.33 25.78 -1.32
CA ASN A 284 17.21 26.75 -2.00
C ASN A 284 18.60 26.18 -2.30
N ALA A 285 19.14 25.31 -1.44
CA ALA A 285 20.42 24.65 -1.69
C ALA A 285 20.33 23.71 -2.91
N GLY A 286 19.23 22.95 -3.05
CA GLY A 286 18.95 22.15 -4.24
C GLY A 286 18.87 23.01 -5.50
N ILE A 287 18.02 24.04 -5.45
CA ILE A 287 17.82 24.98 -6.57
C ILE A 287 19.13 25.70 -6.93
N LYS A 288 19.89 26.19 -5.95
CA LYS A 288 21.18 26.85 -6.18
C LYS A 288 22.16 25.92 -6.88
N ARG A 289 22.19 24.64 -6.52
CA ARG A 289 23.04 23.64 -7.18
C ARG A 289 22.68 23.49 -8.65
N GLU A 290 21.39 23.39 -8.97
CA GLU A 290 20.90 23.28 -10.35
C GLU A 290 21.17 24.57 -11.14
N ILE A 291 20.87 25.75 -10.55
CA ILE A 291 21.17 27.05 -11.19
C ILE A 291 22.67 27.20 -11.41
N PHE A 292 23.50 26.83 -10.43
CA PHE A 292 24.94 26.90 -10.54
C PHE A 292 25.45 26.00 -11.67
N ALA A 293 24.89 24.78 -11.81
CA ALA A 293 25.25 23.91 -12.94
C ALA A 293 24.90 24.55 -14.31
N VAL A 294 23.71 25.17 -14.43
CA VAL A 294 23.29 25.87 -15.63
C VAL A 294 24.19 27.09 -15.90
N LEU A 295 24.50 27.88 -14.87
CA LEU A 295 25.37 29.04 -15.00
C LEU A 295 26.82 28.65 -15.38
N LEU A 296 27.32 27.54 -14.82
CA LEU A 296 28.63 27.00 -15.15
C LEU A 296 28.69 26.58 -16.62
N ILE A 297 27.66 25.90 -17.12
CA ILE A 297 27.56 25.55 -18.54
C ILE A 297 27.54 26.80 -19.41
N ASN A 298 26.73 27.81 -19.07
CA ASN A 298 26.65 29.05 -19.81
C ASN A 298 27.99 29.85 -19.75
N ALA A 299 28.63 29.90 -18.57
CA ALA A 299 29.94 30.54 -18.42
C ALA A 299 31.00 29.84 -19.24
N LEU A 300 31.01 28.52 -19.31
CA LEU A 300 31.90 27.74 -20.17
C LEU A 300 31.64 28.03 -21.65
N VAL A 301 30.37 28.18 -22.05
CA VAL A 301 30.02 28.56 -23.44
C VAL A 301 30.49 29.98 -23.76
N ILE A 302 30.25 30.95 -22.87
CA ILE A 302 30.68 32.33 -23.04
C ILE A 302 32.22 32.42 -23.07
N LEU A 303 32.89 31.69 -22.18
CA LEU A 303 34.35 31.62 -22.15
C LEU A 303 34.91 30.99 -23.44
N ALA A 304 34.23 29.94 -23.94
CA ALA A 304 34.61 29.34 -25.23
C ALA A 304 34.47 30.33 -26.40
N ILE A 305 33.34 31.10 -26.42
CA ILE A 305 33.13 32.15 -27.44
C ILE A 305 34.18 33.25 -27.31
N PHE A 306 34.52 33.69 -26.09
CA PHE A 306 35.55 34.70 -25.84
C PHE A 306 36.93 34.20 -26.22
N CYS A 307 37.28 32.94 -25.89
CA CYS A 307 38.53 32.32 -26.30
C CYS A 307 38.65 32.21 -27.85
N MET A 308 37.55 31.87 -28.54
CA MET A 308 37.53 31.85 -30.00
C MET A 308 37.76 33.23 -30.58
N SER A 309 37.06 34.27 -30.08
CA SER A 309 37.22 35.65 -30.53
C SER A 309 38.64 36.22 -30.26
N PHE A 310 39.23 35.86 -29.09
CA PHE A 310 40.58 36.24 -28.74
C PHE A 310 41.64 35.59 -29.66
N LEU A 311 41.42 34.32 -30.02
CA LEU A 311 42.30 33.61 -30.96
C LEU A 311 42.20 34.16 -32.39
N GLU A 312 41.01 34.59 -32.82
CA GLU A 312 40.83 35.26 -34.12
C GLU A 312 41.55 36.58 -34.21
N THR A 313 41.57 37.40 -33.15
CA THR A 313 42.20 38.74 -33.16
C THR A 313 43.72 38.72 -33.14
N LYS A 314 44.32 37.60 -32.65
CA LYS A 314 45.80 37.50 -32.52
C LYS A 314 46.50 36.95 -33.72
N SER A 315 45.79 36.61 -34.77
CA SER A 315 46.30 35.74 -35.83
C SER A 315 46.43 36.34 -37.22
N GLU A 316 46.61 37.66 -37.42
CA GLU A 316 46.64 38.19 -38.78
C GLU A 316 47.93 37.98 -39.56
N ASN A 317 49.07 37.73 -38.95
CA ASN A 317 50.35 37.62 -39.63
C ASN A 317 51.03 36.23 -39.66
N SER A 318 50.45 35.21 -39.06
CA SER A 318 51.01 33.84 -39.07
C SER A 318 50.04 32.79 -39.65
N LYS A 319 49.07 33.27 -40.39
CA LYS A 319 47.79 32.58 -40.61
C LYS A 319 47.81 31.32 -41.48
N ARG A 320 48.60 31.23 -42.48
CA ARG A 320 48.38 30.20 -43.52
C ARG A 320 48.91 28.81 -43.15
N GLU A 321 50.05 28.71 -42.50
CA GLU A 321 50.61 27.42 -42.13
C GLU A 321 50.02 26.90 -40.82
N TYR A 322 49.81 27.79 -39.85
CA TYR A 322 49.22 27.47 -38.57
C TYR A 322 47.75 27.10 -38.71
N PHE A 323 47.00 27.77 -39.57
CA PHE A 323 45.62 27.47 -39.87
C PHE A 323 45.41 26.05 -40.46
N ARG A 324 46.31 25.64 -41.32
CA ARG A 324 46.25 24.34 -41.99
C ARG A 324 46.51 23.21 -40.99
N ASN A 325 47.45 23.38 -40.10
CA ASN A 325 47.75 22.43 -39.04
C ASN A 325 46.68 22.45 -37.92
N LEU A 326 46.18 23.66 -37.60
CA LEU A 326 45.07 23.81 -36.61
C LEU A 326 43.77 23.23 -37.15
N GLU A 327 43.51 23.43 -38.45
CA GLU A 327 42.31 22.86 -39.09
C GLU A 327 42.35 21.32 -39.13
N LEU A 328 43.53 20.76 -39.40
CA LEU A 328 43.74 19.31 -39.34
C LEU A 328 43.59 18.77 -37.90
N MET A 329 44.18 19.48 -36.92
CA MET A 329 44.14 19.11 -35.52
C MET A 329 42.73 19.30 -34.92
N ASN A 330 42.00 20.35 -35.34
CA ASN A 330 40.61 20.56 -34.91
C ASN A 330 39.66 19.51 -35.51
N ARG A 331 39.92 19.05 -36.78
CA ARG A 331 39.18 17.94 -37.36
C ARG A 331 39.43 16.63 -36.61
N GLU A 332 40.67 16.37 -36.24
CA GLU A 332 41.01 15.18 -35.45
C GLU A 332 40.43 15.21 -34.04
N LEU A 333 40.46 16.41 -33.39
CA LEU A 333 39.84 16.62 -32.08
C LEU A 333 38.32 16.51 -32.12
N ALA A 334 37.68 17.06 -33.16
CA ALA A 334 36.23 16.97 -33.33
C ALA A 334 35.77 15.51 -33.54
N VAL A 335 36.53 14.73 -34.33
CA VAL A 335 36.26 13.30 -34.52
C VAL A 335 36.42 12.54 -33.21
N LYS A 336 37.51 12.79 -32.47
CA LYS A 336 37.74 12.13 -31.15
C LYS A 336 36.72 12.57 -30.08
N SER A 337 36.34 13.88 -30.07
CA SER A 337 35.35 14.41 -29.16
C SER A 337 33.95 13.80 -29.42
N SER A 338 33.55 13.73 -30.69
CA SER A 338 32.31 13.09 -31.10
C SER A 338 32.29 11.57 -30.75
N GLU A 339 33.45 10.90 -30.93
CA GLU A 339 33.57 9.50 -30.53
C GLU A 339 33.50 9.31 -29.00
N LEU A 340 34.10 10.24 -28.23
CA LEU A 340 34.07 10.22 -26.77
C LEU A 340 32.68 10.55 -26.23
N GLU A 341 32.01 11.53 -26.82
CA GLU A 341 30.65 11.91 -26.48
C GLU A 341 29.64 10.75 -26.74
N ASN A 342 29.82 10.10 -27.90
CA ASN A 342 29.04 8.90 -28.22
C ASN A 342 29.31 7.74 -27.24
N LYS A 343 30.54 7.53 -26.82
CA LYS A 343 30.91 6.53 -25.81
C LYS A 343 30.34 6.86 -24.44
N ASN A 344 30.43 8.12 -24.00
CA ASN A 344 29.90 8.56 -22.72
C ASN A 344 28.36 8.48 -22.68
N HIS A 345 27.71 8.86 -23.80
CA HIS A 345 26.25 8.71 -23.91
C HIS A 345 25.82 7.23 -23.87
N ALA A 346 26.58 6.37 -24.58
CA ALA A 346 26.31 4.94 -24.54
C ALA A 346 26.52 4.33 -23.13
N LEU A 347 27.58 4.76 -22.43
CA LEU A 347 27.84 4.32 -21.05
C LEU A 347 26.76 4.79 -20.09
N ALA A 348 26.29 6.04 -20.18
CA ALA A 348 25.21 6.56 -19.35
C ALA A 348 23.90 5.78 -19.55
N ILE A 349 23.58 5.44 -20.82
CA ILE A 349 22.40 4.61 -21.14
C ILE A 349 22.52 3.21 -20.52
N ILE A 350 23.70 2.59 -20.64
CA ILE A 350 23.94 1.25 -20.08
C ILE A 350 23.88 1.29 -18.54
N GLN A 351 24.47 2.31 -17.91
CA GLN A 351 24.47 2.47 -16.46
C GLN A 351 23.03 2.64 -15.92
N ASN A 352 22.25 3.51 -16.56
CA ASN A 352 20.83 3.70 -16.20
C ASN A 352 20.02 2.41 -16.39
N LYS A 353 20.31 1.67 -17.48
CA LYS A 353 19.66 0.37 -17.75
C LYS A 353 20.01 -0.66 -16.69
N LEU A 354 21.26 -0.64 -16.19
CA LEU A 354 21.73 -1.55 -15.14
C LEU A 354 21.10 -1.21 -13.77
N GLU A 355 21.00 0.08 -13.43
CA GLU A 355 20.38 0.54 -12.18
C GLU A 355 18.90 0.15 -12.11
N VAL A 356 18.16 0.38 -13.20
CA VAL A 356 16.76 -0.05 -13.33
C VAL A 356 16.65 -1.58 -13.20
N ARG A 357 17.56 -2.32 -13.85
CA ARG A 357 17.56 -3.79 -13.79
C ARG A 357 17.85 -4.31 -12.37
N ASN A 358 18.78 -3.67 -11.66
CA ASN A 358 19.07 -4.01 -10.27
C ASN A 358 17.89 -3.70 -9.32
N ALA A 359 17.25 -2.56 -9.50
CA ALA A 359 16.05 -2.22 -8.73
C ALA A 359 14.93 -3.25 -8.95
N GLN A 360 14.68 -3.64 -10.20
CA GLN A 360 13.72 -4.68 -10.55
C GLN A 360 14.07 -6.05 -9.93
N LEU A 361 15.35 -6.43 -9.93
CA LEU A 361 15.82 -7.67 -9.31
C LEU A 361 15.66 -7.66 -7.77
N LEU A 362 15.92 -6.52 -7.12
CA LEU A 362 15.72 -6.36 -5.69
C LEU A 362 14.23 -6.44 -5.31
N GLU A 363 13.37 -5.79 -6.07
CA GLU A 363 11.92 -5.87 -5.91
C GLU A 363 11.43 -7.31 -6.09
N TYR A 364 11.92 -7.99 -7.12
CA TYR A 364 11.63 -9.40 -7.36
C TYR A 364 12.03 -10.29 -6.18
N ASN A 365 13.26 -10.15 -5.69
CA ASN A 365 13.75 -10.93 -4.54
C ASN A 365 12.87 -10.74 -3.30
N ASN A 366 12.44 -9.50 -3.02
CA ASN A 366 11.55 -9.19 -1.92
C ASN A 366 10.17 -9.84 -2.10
N ILE A 367 9.63 -9.77 -3.31
CA ILE A 367 8.34 -10.38 -3.67
C ILE A 367 8.38 -11.90 -3.49
N VAL A 368 9.43 -12.56 -4.01
CA VAL A 368 9.61 -14.01 -3.90
C VAL A 368 9.74 -14.43 -2.44
N ALA A 369 10.64 -13.78 -1.70
CA ALA A 369 10.89 -14.12 -0.29
C ALA A 369 9.65 -13.95 0.59
N HIS A 370 8.93 -12.85 0.42
CA HIS A 370 7.72 -12.57 1.19
C HIS A 370 6.62 -13.60 0.93
N ASN A 371 6.38 -13.94 -0.34
CA ASN A 371 5.22 -14.75 -0.72
C ASN A 371 5.46 -16.26 -0.64
N LEU A 372 6.71 -16.71 -0.64
CA LEU A 372 7.02 -18.10 -0.35
C LEU A 372 7.00 -18.41 1.15
N ARG A 373 7.28 -17.43 2.02
CA ARG A 373 7.36 -17.66 3.46
C ARG A 373 6.06 -18.20 4.07
N ALA A 374 4.93 -17.58 3.77
CA ALA A 374 3.65 -17.98 4.37
C ALA A 374 3.22 -19.41 3.97
N PRO A 375 3.19 -19.79 2.68
CA PRO A 375 2.80 -21.14 2.31
C PRO A 375 3.84 -22.21 2.75
N THR A 376 5.14 -21.90 2.75
CA THR A 376 6.14 -22.85 3.27
C THR A 376 5.99 -23.08 4.76
N THR A 377 5.69 -22.04 5.55
CA THR A 377 5.34 -22.17 6.96
C THR A 377 4.08 -23.02 7.15
N SER A 378 3.06 -22.82 6.30
CA SER A 378 1.83 -23.61 6.34
C SER A 378 2.07 -25.08 5.99
N VAL A 379 2.92 -25.37 5.00
CA VAL A 379 3.34 -26.75 4.68
C VAL A 379 4.02 -27.38 5.89
N SER A 380 5.01 -26.69 6.49
CA SER A 380 5.73 -27.20 7.66
C SER A 380 4.79 -27.48 8.83
N ALA A 381 3.86 -26.57 9.12
CA ALA A 381 2.89 -26.76 10.19
C ALA A 381 1.94 -27.95 9.92
N LEU A 382 1.45 -28.06 8.68
CA LEU A 382 0.58 -29.19 8.31
C LEU A 382 1.31 -30.54 8.33
N VAL A 383 2.60 -30.57 7.96
CA VAL A 383 3.43 -31.77 8.08
C VAL A 383 3.63 -32.15 9.55
N SER A 384 3.90 -31.17 10.43
CA SER A 384 4.01 -31.44 11.87
C SER A 384 2.67 -32.00 12.43
N MET A 385 1.54 -31.38 12.08
CA MET A 385 0.23 -31.86 12.49
C MET A 385 -0.09 -33.27 11.96
N LEU A 386 0.33 -33.57 10.73
CA LEU A 386 0.21 -34.92 10.15
C LEU A 386 1.05 -35.96 10.90
N THR A 387 2.26 -35.62 11.31
CA THR A 387 3.16 -36.54 12.05
C THR A 387 2.70 -36.77 13.49
N GLU A 388 1.97 -35.83 14.08
CA GLU A 388 1.44 -35.90 15.43
C GLU A 388 0.01 -36.50 15.51
N SER A 389 -0.71 -36.55 14.39
CA SER A 389 -2.10 -37.04 14.33
C SER A 389 -2.15 -38.54 14.60
N LYS A 390 -3.02 -38.92 15.51
CA LYS A 390 -3.32 -40.32 15.87
C LYS A 390 -4.64 -40.81 15.29
N ASP A 391 -5.44 -39.93 14.73
CA ASP A 391 -6.74 -40.23 14.13
C ASP A 391 -6.65 -40.16 12.60
N PHE A 392 -7.16 -41.19 11.92
CA PHE A 392 -7.12 -41.33 10.47
C PHE A 392 -7.97 -40.25 9.74
N GLU A 393 -9.14 -39.89 10.26
CA GLU A 393 -9.98 -38.85 9.64
C GLU A 393 -9.38 -37.45 9.82
N GLU A 394 -8.72 -37.20 10.93
CA GLU A 394 -7.97 -35.96 11.16
C GLU A 394 -6.76 -35.85 10.22
N ALA A 395 -5.98 -36.93 10.09
CA ALA A 395 -4.85 -37.01 9.16
C ALA A 395 -5.29 -36.77 7.70
N LYS A 396 -6.41 -37.33 7.28
CA LYS A 396 -7.00 -37.13 5.95
C LYS A 396 -7.37 -35.67 5.73
N GLY A 397 -7.89 -35.00 6.76
CA GLY A 397 -8.16 -33.56 6.73
C GLY A 397 -6.90 -32.72 6.52
N TYR A 398 -5.79 -33.06 7.20
CA TYR A 398 -4.50 -32.39 7.00
C TYR A 398 -3.89 -32.70 5.64
N PHE A 399 -4.02 -33.91 5.12
CA PHE A 399 -3.58 -34.29 3.78
C PHE A 399 -4.28 -33.46 2.70
N SER A 400 -5.59 -33.29 2.81
CA SER A 400 -6.37 -32.47 1.88
C SER A 400 -5.91 -31.01 1.90
N LYS A 401 -5.66 -30.46 3.11
CA LYS A 401 -5.13 -29.10 3.27
C LYS A 401 -3.72 -28.97 2.72
N LEU A 402 -2.84 -29.95 2.99
CA LEU A 402 -1.47 -30.00 2.47
C LEU A 402 -1.46 -30.00 0.95
N HIS A 403 -2.29 -30.83 0.32
CA HIS A 403 -2.43 -30.87 -1.15
C HIS A 403 -2.84 -29.50 -1.72
N LYS A 404 -3.80 -28.83 -1.09
CA LYS A 404 -4.24 -27.49 -1.50
C LYS A 404 -3.12 -26.45 -1.39
N VAL A 405 -2.35 -26.48 -0.29
CA VAL A 405 -1.25 -25.54 -0.07
C VAL A 405 -0.11 -25.83 -1.06
N THR A 406 0.23 -27.09 -1.30
CA THR A 406 1.27 -27.47 -2.25
C THR A 406 0.90 -27.06 -3.69
N HIS A 407 -0.35 -27.26 -4.09
CA HIS A 407 -0.85 -26.78 -5.39
C HIS A 407 -0.77 -25.24 -5.47
N ALA A 408 -1.08 -24.53 -4.38
CA ALA A 408 -0.96 -23.08 -4.35
C ALA A 408 0.50 -22.61 -4.46
N VAL A 409 1.47 -23.34 -3.89
CA VAL A 409 2.91 -23.07 -4.04
C VAL A 409 3.33 -23.26 -5.49
N ASN A 410 3.00 -24.37 -6.11
CA ASN A 410 3.38 -24.64 -7.50
C ASN A 410 2.86 -23.55 -8.44
N THR A 411 1.59 -23.19 -8.31
CA THR A 411 1.04 -22.11 -9.13
C THR A 411 1.72 -20.74 -8.84
N LEU A 412 2.14 -20.48 -7.60
CA LEU A 412 2.88 -19.26 -7.25
C LEU A 412 4.25 -19.24 -7.95
N VAL A 413 4.94 -20.39 -7.96
CA VAL A 413 6.22 -20.54 -8.65
C VAL A 413 6.06 -20.31 -10.16
N ASP A 414 5.03 -20.86 -10.78
CA ASP A 414 4.75 -20.66 -12.21
C ASP A 414 4.45 -19.20 -12.56
N ASP A 415 3.70 -18.52 -11.70
CA ASP A 415 3.41 -17.09 -11.82
C ASP A 415 4.69 -16.25 -11.71
N LEU A 416 5.58 -16.59 -10.77
CA LEU A 416 6.87 -15.92 -10.59
C LEU A 416 7.83 -16.19 -11.75
N LEU A 417 7.87 -17.41 -12.27
CA LEU A 417 8.66 -17.76 -13.45
C LEU A 417 8.17 -16.99 -14.68
N THR A 418 6.86 -16.82 -14.83
CA THR A 418 6.27 -16.02 -15.91
C THR A 418 6.70 -14.56 -15.80
N TYR A 419 6.67 -14.00 -14.61
CA TYR A 419 7.14 -12.63 -14.37
C TYR A 419 8.64 -12.45 -14.67
N VAL A 420 9.48 -13.42 -14.24
CA VAL A 420 10.93 -13.42 -14.57
C VAL A 420 11.16 -13.47 -16.08
N ARG A 421 10.39 -14.28 -16.81
CA ARG A 421 10.48 -14.33 -18.27
C ARG A 421 10.20 -12.96 -18.89
N ILE A 422 9.13 -12.28 -18.44
CA ILE A 422 8.81 -10.92 -18.91
C ILE A 422 9.96 -9.94 -18.65
N LEU A 423 10.63 -10.04 -17.49
CA LEU A 423 11.75 -9.17 -17.13
C LEU A 423 13.04 -9.48 -17.92
N ASN A 424 13.25 -10.73 -18.31
CA ASN A 424 14.50 -11.20 -18.94
C ASN A 424 14.43 -11.25 -20.46
N GLU A 425 13.27 -11.22 -21.05
CA GLU A 425 13.12 -11.25 -22.50
C GLU A 425 13.40 -9.85 -23.09
N ASP A 426 14.68 -9.61 -23.42
CA ASP A 426 15.07 -8.57 -24.34
C ASP A 426 14.42 -8.88 -25.72
N HIS A 427 13.23 -8.30 -25.98
CA HIS A 427 12.58 -8.10 -27.30
C HIS A 427 12.62 -9.23 -28.37
N GLN A 428 12.97 -10.46 -28.02
CA GLN A 428 12.84 -11.64 -28.89
C GLN A 428 11.52 -12.39 -28.71
N LEU A 429 10.47 -11.73 -28.17
CA LEU A 429 9.12 -12.26 -28.24
C LEU A 429 8.74 -12.30 -29.73
N GLY A 430 8.67 -13.51 -30.29
CA GLY A 430 8.22 -13.71 -31.66
C GLY A 430 6.83 -13.11 -31.82
N LEU A 431 6.76 -11.89 -32.37
CA LEU A 431 5.48 -11.29 -32.73
C LEU A 431 4.95 -12.04 -33.95
N GLU A 432 3.79 -12.64 -33.78
CA GLU A 432 3.10 -13.38 -34.87
C GLU A 432 1.69 -12.82 -35.10
N ASN A 433 1.15 -13.03 -36.26
CA ASN A 433 -0.23 -12.67 -36.54
C ASN A 433 -1.17 -13.64 -35.83
N ILE A 434 -1.90 -13.13 -34.87
CA ILE A 434 -2.83 -13.88 -34.04
C ILE A 434 -4.24 -13.62 -34.53
N VAL A 435 -4.94 -14.69 -34.91
CA VAL A 435 -6.38 -14.65 -35.17
C VAL A 435 -7.11 -14.79 -33.82
N LEU A 436 -7.92 -13.81 -33.44
CA LEU A 436 -8.55 -13.75 -32.11
C LEU A 436 -9.52 -14.89 -31.84
N GLU A 437 -10.39 -15.18 -32.80
CA GLU A 437 -11.51 -16.10 -32.59
C GLU A 437 -11.05 -17.52 -32.19
N PRO A 438 -10.11 -18.17 -32.91
CA PRO A 438 -9.59 -19.46 -32.49
C PRO A 438 -8.89 -19.45 -31.14
N LEU A 439 -8.16 -18.36 -30.82
CA LEU A 439 -7.43 -18.24 -29.56
C LEU A 439 -8.38 -18.10 -28.38
N ILE A 440 -9.45 -17.31 -28.53
CA ILE A 440 -10.46 -17.12 -27.50
C ILE A 440 -11.28 -18.41 -27.33
N MET A 441 -11.66 -19.09 -28.41
CA MET A 441 -12.36 -20.37 -28.34
C MET A 441 -11.52 -21.44 -27.63
N ALA A 442 -10.26 -21.59 -28.00
CA ALA A 442 -9.34 -22.50 -27.31
C ALA A 442 -9.14 -22.14 -25.80
N SER A 443 -9.21 -20.86 -25.47
CA SER A 443 -9.13 -20.43 -24.08
C SER A 443 -10.43 -20.71 -23.31
N LEU A 444 -11.57 -20.67 -23.97
CA LEU A 444 -12.87 -21.03 -23.38
C LEU A 444 -12.99 -22.54 -23.16
N ASP A 445 -12.44 -23.36 -24.06
CA ASP A 445 -12.45 -24.82 -23.94
C ASP A 445 -11.75 -25.30 -22.64
N LEU A 446 -10.76 -24.57 -22.14
CA LEU A 446 -10.11 -24.89 -20.88
C LEU A 446 -11.02 -24.77 -19.64
N TYR A 447 -12.12 -24.08 -19.78
CA TYR A 447 -13.09 -23.88 -18.71
C TYR A 447 -14.41 -24.64 -18.91
N VAL A 448 -14.52 -25.48 -19.96
CA VAL A 448 -15.76 -26.21 -20.33
C VAL A 448 -16.29 -27.06 -19.17
N GLU A 449 -15.42 -27.67 -18.36
CA GLU A 449 -15.82 -28.43 -17.17
C GLU A 449 -16.33 -27.54 -16.03
N SER A 450 -15.95 -26.26 -16.03
CA SER A 450 -16.38 -25.24 -15.04
C SER A 450 -17.61 -24.48 -15.52
N PHE A 451 -18.00 -24.64 -16.79
CA PHE A 451 -19.20 -24.07 -17.38
C PHE A 451 -20.40 -24.97 -17.10
N ASP A 452 -21.20 -24.60 -16.15
CA ASP A 452 -22.60 -24.99 -16.22
C ASP A 452 -23.23 -24.18 -17.36
N LYS A 453 -23.46 -24.85 -18.52
CA LYS A 453 -23.94 -24.21 -19.75
C LYS A 453 -25.26 -23.46 -19.62
N GLU A 454 -26.00 -23.70 -18.53
CA GLU A 454 -27.23 -22.96 -18.20
C GLU A 454 -26.98 -21.65 -17.49
N THR A 455 -25.78 -21.45 -16.91
CA THR A 455 -25.48 -20.30 -16.06
C THR A 455 -24.51 -19.28 -16.64
N ILE A 456 -23.70 -19.63 -17.67
CA ILE A 456 -22.72 -18.72 -18.28
C ILE A 456 -22.91 -18.67 -19.80
N GLU A 457 -23.12 -17.49 -20.34
CA GLU A 457 -23.22 -17.20 -21.77
C GLU A 457 -22.05 -16.33 -22.24
N VAL A 458 -21.30 -16.77 -23.21
CA VAL A 458 -20.21 -15.98 -23.82
C VAL A 458 -20.64 -15.50 -25.20
N LYS A 459 -20.60 -14.19 -25.41
CA LYS A 459 -20.91 -13.55 -26.70
C LYS A 459 -19.66 -12.92 -27.27
N THR A 460 -19.33 -13.27 -28.50
CA THR A 460 -18.17 -12.74 -29.21
C THR A 460 -18.60 -11.92 -30.43
N ASP A 461 -17.92 -10.80 -30.66
CA ASP A 461 -18.11 -9.95 -31.82
C ASP A 461 -16.76 -9.40 -32.33
N PHE A 462 -16.25 -9.99 -33.39
CA PHE A 462 -14.94 -9.62 -33.97
C PHE A 462 -15.10 -8.92 -35.34
N ARG A 463 -16.18 -8.15 -35.51
CA ARG A 463 -16.40 -7.36 -36.74
C ARG A 463 -15.46 -6.18 -36.86
N GLY A 464 -14.93 -5.65 -35.74
CA GLY A 464 -13.99 -4.53 -35.73
C GLY A 464 -12.64 -4.90 -36.38
N TRP A 465 -12.05 -5.99 -35.93
CA TRP A 465 -10.82 -6.58 -36.50
C TRP A 465 -10.70 -8.05 -36.05
N LYS A 466 -10.03 -8.87 -36.82
CA LYS A 466 -9.96 -10.33 -36.60
C LYS A 466 -8.59 -10.81 -36.19
N GLU A 467 -7.55 -10.05 -36.53
CA GLU A 467 -6.16 -10.45 -36.30
C GLU A 467 -5.30 -9.30 -35.81
N ILE A 468 -4.26 -9.64 -35.08
CA ILE A 468 -3.29 -8.66 -34.54
C ILE A 468 -1.90 -9.28 -34.50
N LYS A 469 -0.89 -8.48 -34.79
CA LYS A 469 0.51 -8.84 -34.60
C LYS A 469 0.90 -8.63 -33.14
N PHE A 470 1.04 -9.72 -32.40
CA PHE A 470 1.33 -9.69 -30.96
C PHE A 470 2.04 -10.97 -30.51
N SER A 471 2.49 -11.07 -29.26
CA SER A 471 2.98 -12.33 -28.70
C SER A 471 1.81 -13.25 -28.38
N LYS A 472 1.76 -14.43 -29.01
CA LYS A 472 0.71 -15.42 -28.77
C LYS A 472 0.65 -15.89 -27.33
N ILE A 473 1.82 -16.08 -26.71
CA ILE A 473 1.92 -16.51 -25.31
C ILE A 473 1.31 -15.45 -24.39
N TYR A 474 1.63 -14.16 -24.61
CA TYR A 474 1.09 -13.08 -23.80
C TYR A 474 -0.40 -12.87 -24.06
N MET A 475 -0.82 -12.88 -25.31
CA MET A 475 -2.24 -12.75 -25.65
C MET A 475 -3.07 -13.88 -25.01
N GLN A 476 -2.59 -15.12 -25.07
CA GLN A 476 -3.24 -16.26 -24.43
C GLN A 476 -3.32 -16.08 -22.90
N SER A 477 -2.24 -15.66 -22.26
CA SER A 477 -2.19 -15.39 -20.82
C SER A 477 -3.18 -14.29 -20.43
N VAL A 478 -3.22 -13.19 -21.19
CA VAL A 478 -4.15 -12.07 -20.98
C VAL A 478 -5.61 -12.53 -21.07
N ILE A 479 -5.95 -13.25 -22.14
CA ILE A 479 -7.30 -13.78 -22.37
C ILE A 479 -7.71 -14.72 -21.23
N GLN A 480 -6.84 -15.67 -20.85
CA GLN A 480 -7.11 -16.62 -19.76
C GLN A 480 -7.31 -15.91 -18.42
N ASN A 481 -6.50 -14.92 -18.10
CA ASN A 481 -6.65 -14.15 -16.86
C ASN A 481 -7.97 -13.37 -16.82
N LEU A 482 -8.36 -12.74 -17.92
CA LEU A 482 -9.61 -11.96 -17.97
C LEU A 482 -10.84 -12.87 -17.95
N LEU A 483 -10.82 -13.98 -18.69
CA LEU A 483 -11.88 -14.98 -18.67
C LEU A 483 -12.03 -15.63 -17.29
N SER A 484 -10.91 -16.05 -16.67
CA SER A 484 -10.91 -16.61 -15.33
C SER A 484 -11.51 -15.65 -14.31
N ASN A 485 -11.19 -14.35 -14.42
CA ASN A 485 -11.75 -13.33 -13.55
C ASN A 485 -13.27 -13.18 -13.78
N ALA A 486 -13.73 -13.08 -15.02
CA ALA A 486 -15.15 -12.95 -15.34
C ALA A 486 -15.98 -14.15 -14.83
N ILE A 487 -15.43 -15.37 -14.95
CA ILE A 487 -16.07 -16.60 -14.44
C ILE A 487 -16.11 -16.63 -12.92
N LYS A 488 -15.01 -16.27 -12.29
CA LYS A 488 -14.81 -16.33 -10.84
C LYS A 488 -15.65 -15.29 -10.09
N TYR A 489 -15.77 -14.08 -10.64
CA TYR A 489 -16.47 -12.96 -10.02
C TYR A 489 -17.90 -12.79 -10.55
N ARG A 490 -18.52 -13.88 -11.00
CA ARG A 490 -19.93 -13.89 -11.42
C ARG A 490 -20.89 -13.57 -10.28
N GLY A 491 -21.99 -12.92 -10.58
CA GLY A 491 -23.04 -12.63 -9.62
C GLY A 491 -23.83 -13.88 -9.21
N PRO A 492 -24.34 -13.95 -7.96
CA PRO A 492 -24.94 -15.15 -7.41
C PRO A 492 -26.32 -15.49 -8.02
N ASN A 493 -27.05 -14.53 -8.60
CA ASN A 493 -28.46 -14.70 -8.98
C ASN A 493 -28.81 -14.40 -10.44
N ASN A 494 -27.86 -14.06 -11.29
CA ASN A 494 -28.11 -13.73 -12.70
C ASN A 494 -27.35 -14.67 -13.62
N LYS A 495 -27.93 -14.98 -14.77
CA LYS A 495 -27.20 -15.62 -15.88
C LYS A 495 -25.95 -14.78 -16.16
N SER A 496 -24.78 -15.36 -16.01
CA SER A 496 -23.53 -14.65 -16.24
C SER A 496 -23.33 -14.49 -17.74
N VAL A 497 -23.11 -13.27 -18.20
CA VAL A 497 -22.87 -12.95 -19.60
C VAL A 497 -21.50 -12.31 -19.73
N ILE A 498 -20.66 -12.87 -20.61
CA ILE A 498 -19.34 -12.31 -20.93
C ILE A 498 -19.38 -11.87 -22.40
N HIS A 499 -19.14 -10.61 -22.64
CA HIS A 499 -19.05 -10.05 -24.00
C HIS A 499 -17.59 -9.77 -24.34
N ILE A 500 -17.12 -10.34 -25.46
CA ILE A 500 -15.78 -10.10 -25.99
C ILE A 500 -15.92 -9.48 -27.38
N ARG A 501 -15.41 -8.27 -27.53
CA ARG A 501 -15.59 -7.51 -28.78
C ARG A 501 -14.29 -6.89 -29.25
N SER A 502 -14.05 -6.95 -30.56
CA SER A 502 -13.01 -6.16 -31.21
C SER A 502 -13.59 -4.88 -31.81
N LEU A 503 -12.94 -3.76 -31.58
CA LEU A 503 -13.38 -2.43 -32.05
C LEU A 503 -12.18 -1.69 -32.68
N LEU A 504 -12.47 -0.78 -33.60
CA LEU A 504 -11.50 0.21 -34.04
C LEU A 504 -11.88 1.57 -33.45
N GLU A 505 -11.01 2.14 -32.63
CA GLU A 505 -11.21 3.46 -32.04
C GLU A 505 -9.98 4.33 -32.31
N ASN A 506 -10.18 5.48 -32.90
CA ASN A 506 -9.09 6.43 -33.25
C ASN A 506 -7.92 5.74 -34.00
N ASN A 507 -8.23 4.89 -34.93
CA ASN A 507 -7.29 4.08 -35.72
C ASN A 507 -6.45 3.07 -34.90
N LYS A 508 -6.84 2.77 -33.67
CA LYS A 508 -6.21 1.75 -32.82
C LYS A 508 -7.11 0.53 -32.71
N LYS A 509 -6.50 -0.63 -32.67
CA LYS A 509 -7.20 -1.89 -32.39
C LYS A 509 -7.53 -1.94 -30.90
N VAL A 510 -8.80 -2.15 -30.58
CA VAL A 510 -9.29 -2.24 -29.20
C VAL A 510 -9.96 -3.60 -29.01
N LEU A 511 -9.60 -4.28 -27.93
CA LEU A 511 -10.25 -5.51 -27.50
C LEU A 511 -10.96 -5.25 -26.17
N VAL A 512 -12.24 -5.56 -26.11
CA VAL A 512 -13.09 -5.31 -24.94
C VAL A 512 -13.56 -6.62 -24.36
N PHE A 513 -13.34 -6.82 -23.07
CA PHE A 513 -13.94 -7.87 -22.25
C PHE A 513 -14.91 -7.23 -21.27
N GLU A 514 -16.15 -7.64 -21.29
CA GLU A 514 -17.22 -7.08 -20.45
C GLU A 514 -18.03 -8.20 -19.82
N ASP A 515 -18.14 -8.21 -18.51
CA ASP A 515 -18.94 -9.16 -17.75
C ASP A 515 -20.03 -8.45 -16.95
N ASN A 516 -21.10 -9.15 -16.61
CA ASN A 516 -22.16 -8.71 -15.73
C ASN A 516 -22.01 -9.26 -14.29
N GLY A 517 -20.80 -9.47 -13.84
CA GLY A 517 -20.47 -10.02 -12.54
C GLY A 517 -20.70 -9.04 -11.38
N VAL A 518 -20.08 -9.35 -10.24
CA VAL A 518 -20.23 -8.54 -9.01
C VAL A 518 -19.65 -7.12 -9.13
N GLY A 519 -18.81 -6.87 -10.13
CA GLY A 519 -18.16 -5.58 -10.33
C GLY A 519 -17.23 -5.16 -9.19
N MET A 520 -16.68 -3.96 -9.33
CA MET A 520 -15.72 -3.38 -8.37
C MET A 520 -16.00 -1.90 -8.15
N ASP A 521 -15.78 -1.42 -6.92
CA ASP A 521 -15.81 0.01 -6.62
C ASP A 521 -14.48 0.67 -7.02
N LEU A 522 -14.43 1.24 -8.21
CA LEU A 522 -13.23 1.89 -8.74
C LEU A 522 -12.89 3.21 -8.06
N ASN A 523 -13.83 3.88 -7.41
CA ASN A 523 -13.53 5.08 -6.64
C ASN A 523 -12.60 4.75 -5.46
N ARG A 524 -12.77 3.57 -4.88
CA ARG A 524 -11.95 3.08 -3.76
C ARG A 524 -10.69 2.34 -4.21
N HIS A 525 -10.74 1.63 -5.34
CA HIS A 525 -9.73 0.65 -5.71
C HIS A 525 -9.03 0.91 -7.05
N GLY A 526 -9.48 1.88 -7.83
CA GLY A 526 -9.01 2.09 -9.21
C GLY A 526 -7.50 2.23 -9.34
N ARG A 527 -6.84 2.90 -8.37
CA ARG A 527 -5.37 3.05 -8.37
C ARG A 527 -4.59 1.79 -8.02
N ASP A 528 -5.26 0.79 -7.44
CA ASP A 528 -4.62 -0.42 -6.92
C ASP A 528 -4.96 -1.67 -7.73
N ILE A 529 -5.83 -1.57 -8.73
CA ILE A 529 -6.41 -2.73 -9.40
C ILE A 529 -5.39 -3.57 -10.17
N PHE A 530 -4.36 -2.92 -10.68
CA PHE A 530 -3.24 -3.56 -11.36
C PHE A 530 -2.00 -3.72 -10.49
N LYS A 531 -2.08 -3.44 -9.18
CA LYS A 531 -0.96 -3.66 -8.28
C LYS A 531 -0.86 -5.13 -7.87
N LEU A 532 0.36 -5.54 -7.65
CA LEU A 532 0.69 -6.91 -7.26
C LEU A 532 0.00 -7.29 -5.94
N TYR A 533 -0.58 -8.48 -5.86
CA TYR A 533 -1.23 -9.07 -4.67
C TYR A 533 -2.43 -8.29 -4.11
N LYS A 534 -3.02 -7.37 -4.86
CA LYS A 534 -4.27 -6.71 -4.46
C LYS A 534 -5.48 -7.59 -4.76
N ARG A 535 -6.37 -7.69 -3.78
CA ARG A 535 -7.62 -8.46 -3.86
C ARG A 535 -8.77 -7.59 -3.38
N PHE A 536 -9.83 -7.50 -4.16
CA PHE A 536 -10.97 -6.61 -3.92
C PHE A 536 -12.19 -7.36 -3.37
N HIS A 537 -12.26 -8.69 -3.65
CA HIS A 537 -13.25 -9.61 -3.10
C HIS A 537 -12.50 -10.68 -2.30
N ARG A 538 -12.41 -10.52 -0.98
CA ARG A 538 -11.60 -11.40 -0.11
C ARG A 538 -12.20 -12.78 0.10
N GLU A 539 -13.48 -12.94 -0.11
CA GLU A 539 -14.21 -14.20 0.07
C GLU A 539 -13.97 -15.20 -1.08
N LEU A 540 -13.55 -14.72 -2.24
CA LEU A 540 -13.29 -15.56 -3.40
C LEU A 540 -11.79 -15.89 -3.52
N SER A 541 -11.48 -17.16 -3.81
CA SER A 541 -10.10 -17.64 -3.94
C SER A 541 -9.35 -16.90 -5.05
N GLY A 542 -8.13 -16.42 -4.81
CA GLY A 542 -7.28 -15.77 -5.81
C GLY A 542 -6.09 -15.06 -5.21
N LYS A 543 -4.99 -14.97 -5.95
CA LYS A 543 -3.70 -14.51 -5.46
C LYS A 543 -3.43 -13.02 -5.68
N GLY A 544 -4.23 -12.33 -6.52
CA GLY A 544 -4.03 -10.91 -6.86
C GLY A 544 -2.86 -10.63 -7.80
N MET A 545 -2.39 -11.65 -8.56
CA MET A 545 -1.32 -11.49 -9.55
C MET A 545 -1.83 -11.34 -10.99
N GLY A 546 -3.00 -11.91 -11.32
CA GLY A 546 -3.46 -12.00 -12.69
C GLY A 546 -3.56 -10.66 -13.42
N LEU A 547 -4.20 -9.66 -12.83
CA LEU A 547 -4.34 -8.33 -13.45
C LEU A 547 -3.01 -7.56 -13.52
N PHE A 548 -2.12 -7.75 -12.55
CA PHE A 548 -0.76 -7.22 -12.61
C PHE A 548 0.01 -7.80 -13.80
N LEU A 549 -0.01 -9.13 -13.96
CA LEU A 549 0.63 -9.82 -15.10
C LEU A 549 0.03 -9.37 -16.43
N VAL A 550 -1.29 -9.27 -16.52
CA VAL A 550 -1.99 -8.75 -17.70
C VAL A 550 -1.46 -7.38 -18.09
N LYS A 551 -1.40 -6.45 -17.15
CA LYS A 551 -0.88 -5.10 -17.38
C LYS A 551 0.59 -5.13 -17.81
N THR A 552 1.43 -5.86 -17.09
CA THR A 552 2.87 -5.95 -17.38
C THR A 552 3.13 -6.55 -18.76
N GLN A 553 2.41 -7.61 -19.14
CA GLN A 553 2.52 -8.23 -20.46
C GLN A 553 2.07 -7.31 -21.60
N LEU A 554 1.01 -6.55 -21.39
CA LEU A 554 0.51 -5.58 -22.37
C LEU A 554 1.46 -4.40 -22.52
N GLU A 555 1.88 -3.80 -21.42
CA GLU A 555 2.80 -2.65 -21.41
C GLU A 555 4.18 -3.01 -22.00
N SER A 556 4.67 -4.24 -21.79
CA SER A 556 5.94 -4.70 -22.38
C SER A 556 5.92 -4.74 -23.91
N LEU A 557 4.73 -4.76 -24.51
CA LEU A 557 4.51 -4.74 -25.97
C LEU A 557 3.73 -3.49 -26.43
N ASN A 558 3.85 -2.37 -25.69
CA ASN A 558 3.22 -1.08 -25.99
C ASN A 558 1.70 -1.14 -26.18
N ALA A 559 1.01 -2.03 -25.45
CA ALA A 559 -0.44 -2.04 -25.36
C ALA A 559 -0.87 -1.51 -23.98
N ASN A 560 -2.04 -0.89 -23.90
CA ASN A 560 -2.59 -0.36 -22.66
C ASN A 560 -3.87 -1.09 -22.27
N ILE A 561 -4.14 -1.18 -20.96
CA ILE A 561 -5.39 -1.72 -20.43
C ILE A 561 -6.06 -0.72 -19.50
N GLU A 562 -7.33 -0.50 -19.72
CA GLU A 562 -8.21 0.31 -18.89
C GLU A 562 -9.33 -0.55 -18.33
N VAL A 563 -9.87 -0.15 -17.19
CA VAL A 563 -10.99 -0.84 -16.55
C VAL A 563 -12.07 0.15 -16.17
N THR A 564 -13.31 -0.24 -16.43
CA THR A 564 -14.52 0.42 -15.92
C THR A 564 -15.36 -0.64 -15.22
N SER A 565 -15.82 -0.35 -14.02
CA SER A 565 -16.59 -1.30 -13.23
C SER A 565 -17.47 -0.56 -12.23
N GLU A 566 -18.60 -1.14 -11.93
CA GLU A 566 -19.54 -0.66 -10.91
C GLU A 566 -20.08 -1.87 -10.14
N LEU A 567 -20.16 -1.74 -8.83
CA LEU A 567 -20.66 -2.81 -7.95
C LEU A 567 -22.06 -3.26 -8.39
N GLY A 568 -22.22 -4.58 -8.57
CA GLY A 568 -23.47 -5.20 -8.98
C GLY A 568 -23.81 -5.07 -10.48
N LYS A 569 -22.99 -4.38 -11.28
CA LYS A 569 -23.24 -4.21 -12.72
C LYS A 569 -22.20 -4.92 -13.60
N GLY A 570 -21.08 -5.35 -13.02
CA GLY A 570 -20.03 -6.06 -13.73
C GLY A 570 -18.79 -5.23 -14.01
N THR A 571 -17.90 -5.78 -14.82
CA THR A 571 -16.60 -5.18 -15.14
C THR A 571 -16.36 -5.18 -16.65
N LYS A 572 -15.76 -4.11 -17.12
CA LYS A 572 -15.33 -3.96 -18.50
C LYS A 572 -13.86 -3.61 -18.55
N PHE A 573 -13.07 -4.47 -19.15
CA PHE A 573 -11.67 -4.23 -19.49
C PHE A 573 -11.57 -3.81 -20.96
N LYS A 574 -10.84 -2.75 -21.22
CA LYS A 574 -10.57 -2.23 -22.54
C LYS A 574 -9.07 -2.27 -22.79
N ILE A 575 -8.64 -3.08 -23.72
CA ILE A 575 -7.24 -3.19 -24.14
C ILE A 575 -7.07 -2.43 -25.45
N THR A 576 -6.17 -1.47 -25.45
CA THR A 576 -5.83 -0.68 -26.63
C THR A 576 -4.42 -1.05 -27.08
N PHE A 577 -4.29 -1.44 -28.32
CA PHE A 577 -3.03 -1.77 -28.95
C PHE A 577 -2.56 -0.58 -29.78
N ASP A 578 -1.33 -0.12 -29.54
CA ASP A 578 -0.70 0.84 -30.42
C ASP A 578 -0.38 0.14 -31.76
N SER A 579 -0.73 0.79 -32.86
CA SER A 579 -0.59 0.21 -34.19
C SER A 579 0.89 -0.10 -34.46
N TYR A 580 1.23 -1.38 -34.52
CA TYR A 580 2.39 -1.83 -35.30
C TYR A 580 1.91 -2.02 -36.74
N GLU A 581 2.38 -1.15 -37.64
CA GLU A 581 2.30 -1.38 -39.07
C GLU A 581 2.99 -2.69 -39.46
#